data_9fccd32134318302840196c731ad0801
#
_entry.id   9fccd32134318302840196c731ad0801
#
_cell.length_a   1.000
_cell.length_b   1.000
_cell.length_c   1.000
_cell.angle_alpha   90.00
_cell.angle_beta   90.00
_cell.angle_gamma   90.00
#
_symmetry.space_group_name_H-M   'P 1'
#
loop_
_entity.id
_entity.type
_entity.pdbx_description
1 polymer ?
#
loop_
_entity_poly.entity_id
_entity_poly.type
_entity_poly.pdbx_seq_one_letter_code
_entity_poly.pdbx_strand_id
1 'polypeptide(L)'
;TLPLTFFHQRDLADLTSTIMGDCANFEHAFSHTVPQFFGAVISTGIICIGLLIFNWQMGLALLWVAPISFAIVILSRKWQEKLSKKHMNARLELAEGIQECLETVQDIKACNQEEDYLRKLDAKMDAAEKAQISSEMTTASLLTTGQMFLRLGLATVIVVGNSLVVSGDTSLFTYILFLIAASRLYDPLSGAMSNMAELFSVQLQVNRFKEI
;
A
#
# COMPACT_ATOMS: atom_id res chain seq x y z
N THR A 1 -32.27 11.65 -4.96
CA THR A 1 -32.72 12.48 -3.81
C THR A 1 -32.76 11.58 -2.60
N LEU A 2 -31.83 11.78 -1.66
CA LEU A 2 -31.78 11.04 -0.40
C LEU A 2 -32.92 11.48 0.51
N PRO A 3 -33.65 10.55 1.17
CA PRO A 3 -34.75 10.90 2.06
C PRO A 3 -34.22 11.58 3.34
N LEU A 4 -35.01 12.49 3.91
CA LEU A 4 -34.64 13.24 5.14
C LEU A 4 -34.39 12.33 6.35
N THR A 5 -34.98 11.14 6.37
CA THR A 5 -34.71 10.11 7.39
C THR A 5 -33.26 9.60 7.40
N PHE A 6 -32.56 9.70 6.29
CA PHE A 6 -31.15 9.33 6.18
C PHE A 6 -30.26 10.24 7.05
N PHE A 7 -30.57 11.54 7.09
CA PHE A 7 -29.83 12.53 7.88
C PHE A 7 -30.13 12.47 9.38
N HIS A 8 -31.26 11.88 9.78
CA HIS A 8 -31.62 11.73 11.19
C HIS A 8 -31.10 10.45 11.83
N GLN A 9 -30.71 9.46 11.03
CA GLN A 9 -30.23 8.16 11.52
C GLN A 9 -28.70 8.06 11.57
N ARG A 10 -27.97 9.04 11.07
CA ARG A 10 -26.50 9.04 11.04
C ARG A 10 -25.91 10.29 11.65
N ASP A 11 -24.81 10.09 12.36
CA ASP A 11 -24.04 11.16 12.96
C ASP A 11 -23.45 12.06 11.85
N LEU A 12 -23.76 13.35 11.93
CA LEU A 12 -23.29 14.36 10.96
C LEU A 12 -21.76 14.40 10.90
N ALA A 13 -21.09 14.07 12.01
CA ALA A 13 -19.63 14.03 12.12
C ALA A 13 -19.05 12.86 11.33
N ASP A 14 -19.65 11.66 11.37
CA ASP A 14 -19.23 10.51 10.57
C ASP A 14 -19.43 10.77 9.07
N LEU A 15 -20.56 11.40 8.70
CA LEU A 15 -20.83 11.78 7.31
C LEU A 15 -19.82 12.80 6.78
N THR A 16 -19.47 13.81 7.59
CA THR A 16 -18.51 14.85 7.21
C THR A 16 -17.10 14.30 7.12
N SER A 17 -16.68 13.47 8.07
CA SER A 17 -15.37 12.81 8.07
C SER A 17 -15.21 11.86 6.88
N THR A 18 -16.28 11.13 6.55
CA THR A 18 -16.30 10.22 5.39
C THR A 18 -16.24 11.01 4.08
N ILE A 19 -17.03 12.08 3.93
CA ILE A 19 -17.02 12.89 2.71
C ILE A 19 -15.69 13.63 2.53
N MET A 20 -15.15 14.24 3.57
CA MET A 20 -13.92 15.03 3.43
C MET A 20 -12.65 14.18 3.42
N GLY A 21 -12.56 13.16 4.28
CA GLY A 21 -11.38 12.32 4.40
C GLY A 21 -11.29 11.26 3.32
N ASP A 22 -12.35 10.51 3.12
CA ASP A 22 -12.34 9.39 2.18
C ASP A 22 -12.41 9.88 0.72
N CYS A 23 -13.12 11.00 0.43
CA CYS A 23 -13.12 11.59 -0.90
C CYS A 23 -11.74 12.14 -1.30
N ALA A 24 -10.98 12.74 -0.38
CA ALA A 24 -9.63 13.20 -0.66
C ALA A 24 -8.68 12.03 -0.97
N ASN A 25 -8.78 10.93 -0.23
CA ASN A 25 -8.02 9.71 -0.50
C ASN A 25 -8.43 9.09 -1.85
N PHE A 26 -9.70 9.15 -2.19
CA PHE A 26 -10.22 8.68 -3.48
C PHE A 26 -9.69 9.51 -4.64
N GLU A 27 -9.72 10.83 -4.51
CA GLU A 27 -9.17 11.76 -5.49
C GLU A 27 -7.68 11.51 -5.70
N HIS A 28 -6.90 11.37 -4.62
CA HIS A 28 -5.48 11.05 -4.71
C HIS A 28 -5.23 9.72 -5.43
N ALA A 29 -5.97 8.67 -5.08
CA ALA A 29 -5.81 7.37 -5.72
C ALA A 29 -6.12 7.41 -7.21
N PHE A 30 -7.22 8.03 -7.63
CA PHE A 30 -7.59 8.12 -9.04
C PHE A 30 -6.72 9.08 -9.85
N SER A 31 -6.28 10.19 -9.24
CA SER A 31 -5.46 11.19 -9.93
C SER A 31 -3.98 10.80 -10.03
N HIS A 32 -3.46 10.05 -9.06
CA HIS A 32 -2.03 9.73 -8.99
C HIS A 32 -1.75 8.23 -9.04
N THR A 33 -2.34 7.44 -8.14
CA THR A 33 -1.96 6.03 -7.96
C THR A 33 -2.38 5.17 -9.15
N VAL A 34 -3.58 5.36 -9.68
CA VAL A 34 -4.07 4.61 -10.85
C VAL A 34 -3.24 4.92 -12.12
N PRO A 35 -3.01 6.18 -12.53
CA PRO A 35 -2.16 6.48 -13.68
C PRO A 35 -0.73 5.99 -13.51
N GLN A 36 -0.14 6.15 -12.33
CA GLN A 36 1.21 5.65 -12.04
C GLN A 36 1.30 4.13 -12.13
N PHE A 37 0.30 3.39 -11.63
CA PHE A 37 0.24 1.94 -11.76
C PHE A 37 0.21 1.50 -13.21
N PHE A 38 -0.68 2.07 -14.03
CA PHE A 38 -0.74 1.76 -15.46
C PHE A 38 0.54 2.15 -16.18
N GLY A 39 1.11 3.32 -15.89
CA GLY A 39 2.39 3.76 -16.43
C GLY A 39 3.53 2.80 -16.09
N ALA A 40 3.60 2.35 -14.85
CA ALA A 40 4.59 1.37 -14.39
C ALA A 40 4.42 0.01 -15.08
N VAL A 41 3.18 -0.48 -15.23
CA VAL A 41 2.89 -1.75 -15.93
C VAL A 41 3.26 -1.67 -17.42
N ILE A 42 2.89 -0.60 -18.10
CA ILE A 42 3.22 -0.39 -19.52
C ILE A 42 4.73 -0.28 -19.70
N SER A 43 5.40 0.54 -18.90
CA SER A 43 6.86 0.70 -18.93
C SER A 43 7.59 -0.63 -18.69
N THR A 44 7.17 -1.36 -17.66
CA THR A 44 7.68 -2.70 -17.36
C THR A 44 7.48 -3.64 -18.55
N GLY A 45 6.28 -3.64 -19.14
CA GLY A 45 5.97 -4.49 -20.29
C GLY A 45 6.88 -4.21 -21.50
N ILE A 46 7.10 -2.93 -21.83
CA ILE A 46 7.97 -2.54 -22.94
C ILE A 46 9.42 -2.98 -22.67
N ILE A 47 9.94 -2.74 -21.45
CA ILE A 47 11.31 -3.14 -21.09
C ILE A 47 11.44 -4.68 -21.12
N CYS A 48 10.46 -5.41 -20.57
CA CYS A 48 10.45 -6.88 -20.60
C CYS A 48 10.48 -7.45 -22.00
N ILE A 49 9.64 -6.93 -22.91
CA ILE A 49 9.61 -7.36 -24.31
C ILE A 49 10.96 -7.08 -24.98
N GLY A 50 11.52 -5.88 -24.78
CA GLY A 50 12.84 -5.53 -25.29
C GLY A 50 13.94 -6.46 -24.81
N LEU A 51 13.97 -6.78 -23.52
CA LEU A 51 14.96 -7.69 -22.93
C LEU A 51 14.80 -9.14 -23.44
N LEU A 52 13.58 -9.62 -23.62
CA LEU A 52 13.33 -10.96 -24.16
C LEU A 52 13.75 -11.09 -25.63
N ILE A 53 13.54 -10.04 -26.44
CA ILE A 53 14.00 -10.01 -27.84
C ILE A 53 15.53 -9.98 -27.89
N PHE A 54 16.14 -9.26 -26.97
CA PHE A 54 17.61 -9.09 -26.93
C PHE A 54 18.34 -10.39 -26.52
N ASN A 55 17.89 -11.04 -25.46
CA ASN A 55 18.35 -12.38 -25.05
C ASN A 55 17.30 -13.05 -24.16
N TRP A 56 16.62 -14.04 -24.72
CA TRP A 56 15.51 -14.73 -24.05
C TRP A 56 15.92 -15.48 -22.77
N GLN A 57 17.14 -16.06 -22.74
CA GLN A 57 17.63 -16.83 -21.61
C GLN A 57 17.90 -15.92 -20.39
N MET A 58 18.55 -14.78 -20.62
CA MET A 58 18.78 -13.77 -19.59
C MET A 58 17.48 -13.08 -19.18
N GLY A 59 16.56 -12.85 -20.15
CA GLY A 59 15.25 -12.29 -19.90
C GLY A 59 14.40 -13.18 -18.98
N LEU A 60 14.37 -14.47 -19.23
CA LEU A 60 13.69 -15.44 -18.35
C LEU A 60 14.33 -15.51 -16.96
N ALA A 61 15.69 -15.48 -16.89
CA ALA A 61 16.40 -15.44 -15.62
C ALA A 61 16.13 -14.17 -14.80
N LEU A 62 15.69 -13.08 -15.43
CA LEU A 62 15.27 -11.86 -14.75
C LEU A 62 13.82 -11.93 -14.30
N LEU A 63 12.93 -12.38 -15.18
CA LEU A 63 11.49 -12.23 -15.02
C LEU A 63 10.85 -13.26 -14.08
N TRP A 64 11.47 -14.43 -13.85
CA TRP A 64 10.90 -15.47 -12.97
C TRP A 64 10.65 -15.01 -11.54
N VAL A 65 11.40 -14.00 -11.07
CA VAL A 65 11.26 -13.46 -9.70
C VAL A 65 10.05 -12.53 -9.59
N ALA A 66 9.64 -11.85 -10.68
CA ALA A 66 8.53 -10.92 -10.67
C ALA A 66 7.20 -11.57 -10.21
N PRO A 67 6.74 -12.71 -10.76
CA PRO A 67 5.51 -13.34 -10.30
C PRO A 67 5.58 -13.77 -8.83
N ILE A 68 6.75 -14.16 -8.32
CA ILE A 68 6.92 -14.53 -6.90
C ILE A 68 6.76 -13.30 -6.02
N SER A 69 7.39 -12.19 -6.38
CA SER A 69 7.30 -10.94 -5.62
C SER A 69 5.86 -10.39 -5.61
N PHE A 70 5.17 -10.41 -6.74
CA PHE A 70 3.75 -10.05 -6.79
C PHE A 70 2.87 -11.01 -5.99
N ALA A 71 3.15 -12.31 -6.03
CA ALA A 71 2.43 -13.31 -5.24
C ALA A 71 2.56 -13.02 -3.73
N ILE A 72 3.74 -12.63 -3.24
CA ILE A 72 3.94 -12.25 -1.83
C ILE A 72 3.00 -11.10 -1.44
N VAL A 73 2.92 -10.04 -2.27
CA VAL A 73 2.04 -8.89 -2.01
C VAL A 73 0.56 -9.30 -2.05
N ILE A 74 0.15 -10.08 -3.04
CA ILE A 74 -1.25 -10.52 -3.19
C ILE A 74 -1.67 -11.45 -2.04
N LEU A 75 -0.82 -12.41 -1.67
CA LEU A 75 -1.12 -13.35 -0.58
C LEU A 75 -1.18 -12.66 0.78
N SER A 76 -0.40 -11.61 0.97
CA SER A 76 -0.40 -10.82 2.21
C SER A 76 -1.62 -9.89 2.35
N ARG A 77 -2.43 -9.71 1.28
CA ARG A 77 -3.58 -8.81 1.24
C ARG A 77 -4.54 -9.01 2.42
N LYS A 78 -4.93 -10.25 2.70
CA LYS A 78 -5.88 -10.56 3.79
C LYS A 78 -5.34 -10.11 5.17
N TRP A 79 -4.05 -10.21 5.36
CA TRP A 79 -3.39 -9.80 6.61
C TRP A 79 -3.36 -8.28 6.73
N GLN A 80 -3.00 -7.61 5.66
CA GLN A 80 -3.03 -6.14 5.57
C GLN A 80 -4.44 -5.60 5.80
N GLU A 81 -5.46 -6.18 5.17
CA GLU A 81 -6.86 -5.81 5.35
C GLU A 81 -7.33 -5.95 6.82
N LYS A 82 -6.93 -7.02 7.50
CA LYS A 82 -7.27 -7.23 8.91
C LYS A 82 -6.64 -6.18 9.82
N LEU A 83 -5.36 -5.86 9.60
CA LEU A 83 -4.66 -4.84 10.39
C LEU A 83 -5.18 -3.44 10.09
N SER A 84 -5.42 -3.13 8.83
CA SER A 84 -5.99 -1.85 8.40
C SER A 84 -7.38 -1.61 9.00
N LYS A 85 -8.24 -2.64 9.04
CA LYS A 85 -9.55 -2.56 9.72
C LYS A 85 -9.40 -2.29 11.21
N LYS A 86 -8.45 -2.97 11.87
CA LYS A 86 -8.18 -2.75 13.31
C LYS A 86 -7.72 -1.31 13.58
N HIS A 87 -6.82 -0.79 12.75
CA HIS A 87 -6.35 0.60 12.83
C HIS A 87 -7.52 1.57 12.61
N MET A 88 -8.35 1.35 11.58
CA MET A 88 -9.50 2.19 11.30
C MET A 88 -10.49 2.24 12.47
N ASN A 89 -10.83 1.10 13.06
CA ASN A 89 -11.75 1.05 14.20
C ASN A 89 -11.18 1.80 15.42
N ALA A 90 -9.89 1.60 15.74
CA ALA A 90 -9.25 2.32 16.85
C ALA A 90 -9.22 3.84 16.62
N ARG A 91 -9.03 4.27 15.36
CA ARG A 91 -9.09 5.69 14.99
C ARG A 91 -10.49 6.28 15.15
N LEU A 92 -11.52 5.52 14.79
CA LEU A 92 -12.92 5.95 14.99
C LEU A 92 -13.26 6.06 16.47
N GLU A 93 -12.91 5.06 17.29
CA GLU A 93 -13.12 5.11 18.75
C GLU A 93 -12.40 6.30 19.41
N LEU A 94 -11.22 6.68 18.89
CA LEU A 94 -10.51 7.88 19.34
C LEU A 94 -11.26 9.16 18.92
N ALA A 95 -11.72 9.22 17.67
CA ALA A 95 -12.46 10.38 17.15
C ALA A 95 -13.77 10.60 17.93
N GLU A 96 -14.52 9.53 18.20
CA GLU A 96 -15.73 9.56 19.05
C GLU A 96 -15.40 10.03 20.47
N GLY A 97 -14.30 9.56 21.06
CA GLY A 97 -13.86 10.00 22.39
C GLY A 97 -13.47 11.47 22.44
N ILE A 98 -12.83 12.00 21.38
CA ILE A 98 -12.51 13.42 21.27
C ILE A 98 -13.79 14.26 21.14
N GLN A 99 -14.74 13.81 20.31
CA GLN A 99 -16.01 14.49 20.13
C GLN A 99 -16.80 14.54 21.43
N GLU A 100 -16.93 13.41 22.13
CA GLU A 100 -17.58 13.32 23.43
C GLU A 100 -16.93 14.30 24.45
N CYS A 101 -15.58 14.38 24.44
CA CYS A 101 -14.85 15.31 25.29
C CYS A 101 -15.24 16.77 25.02
N LEU A 102 -15.34 17.14 23.75
CA LEU A 102 -15.68 18.50 23.35
C LEU A 102 -17.15 18.85 23.71
N GLU A 103 -18.06 17.92 23.56
CA GLU A 103 -19.48 18.11 23.87
C GLU A 103 -19.72 18.19 25.40
N THR A 104 -18.98 17.42 26.19
CA THR A 104 -19.19 17.32 27.65
C THR A 104 -18.15 18.07 28.48
N VAL A 105 -17.29 18.88 27.85
CA VAL A 105 -16.18 19.58 28.54
C VAL A 105 -16.63 20.44 29.73
N GLN A 106 -17.82 21.06 29.64
CA GLN A 106 -18.35 21.88 30.72
C GLN A 106 -18.77 21.01 31.92
N ASP A 107 -19.41 19.88 31.66
CA ASP A 107 -19.86 18.95 32.68
C ASP A 107 -18.66 18.25 33.36
N ILE A 108 -17.65 17.83 32.58
CA ILE A 108 -16.41 17.27 33.10
C ILE A 108 -15.71 18.23 34.08
N LYS A 109 -15.64 19.51 33.71
CA LYS A 109 -15.07 20.56 34.57
C LYS A 109 -15.93 20.83 35.80
N ALA A 110 -17.25 20.90 35.65
CA ALA A 110 -18.16 21.10 36.76
C ALA A 110 -18.11 19.98 37.80
N CYS A 111 -17.86 18.73 37.34
CA CYS A 111 -17.75 17.57 38.20
C CYS A 111 -16.32 17.29 38.70
N ASN A 112 -15.31 18.09 38.31
CA ASN A 112 -13.88 17.90 38.66
C ASN A 112 -13.35 16.51 38.27
N GLN A 113 -13.77 15.98 37.11
CA GLN A 113 -13.39 14.64 36.62
C GLN A 113 -12.41 14.70 35.44
N GLU A 114 -11.68 15.78 35.27
CA GLU A 114 -10.77 16.03 34.16
C GLU A 114 -9.68 14.94 34.04
N GLU A 115 -9.04 14.58 35.16
CA GLU A 115 -7.96 13.59 35.16
C GLU A 115 -8.43 12.18 34.74
N ASP A 116 -9.60 11.79 35.19
CA ASP A 116 -10.13 10.45 34.90
C ASP A 116 -10.56 10.34 33.41
N TYR A 117 -11.12 11.44 32.89
CA TYR A 117 -11.50 11.51 31.50
C TYR A 117 -10.29 11.56 30.57
N LEU A 118 -9.30 12.40 30.87
CA LEU A 118 -8.05 12.47 30.12
C LEU A 118 -7.32 11.12 30.08
N ARG A 119 -7.26 10.43 31.21
CA ARG A 119 -6.66 9.08 31.27
C ARG A 119 -7.36 8.07 30.34
N LYS A 120 -8.70 8.16 30.21
CA LYS A 120 -9.47 7.30 29.28
C LYS A 120 -9.18 7.69 27.83
N LEU A 121 -9.07 8.98 27.53
CA LEU A 121 -8.75 9.48 26.19
C LEU A 121 -7.31 9.09 25.80
N ASP A 122 -6.35 9.23 26.70
CA ASP A 122 -4.97 8.79 26.50
C ASP A 122 -4.89 7.29 26.20
N ALA A 123 -5.67 6.46 26.90
CA ALA A 123 -5.73 5.04 26.61
C ALA A 123 -6.29 4.72 25.19
N LYS A 124 -7.29 5.47 24.72
CA LYS A 124 -7.80 5.37 23.34
C LYS A 124 -6.75 5.83 22.34
N MET A 125 -6.00 6.90 22.63
CA MET A 125 -4.91 7.42 21.81
C MET A 125 -3.78 6.40 21.67
N ASP A 126 -3.33 5.83 22.77
CA ASP A 126 -2.33 4.76 22.79
C ASP A 126 -2.77 3.51 22.00
N ALA A 127 -4.05 3.15 22.09
CA ALA A 127 -4.59 2.04 21.32
C ALA A 127 -4.60 2.31 19.83
N ALA A 128 -4.98 3.53 19.42
CA ALA A 128 -4.97 3.97 18.02
C ALA A 128 -3.54 4.01 17.47
N GLU A 129 -2.58 4.58 18.23
CA GLU A 129 -1.16 4.64 17.86
C GLU A 129 -0.57 3.22 17.67
N LYS A 130 -0.77 2.33 18.62
CA LYS A 130 -0.29 0.93 18.53
C LYS A 130 -0.89 0.20 17.33
N ALA A 131 -2.17 0.41 17.06
CA ALA A 131 -2.84 -0.18 15.89
C ALA A 131 -2.28 0.39 14.57
N GLN A 132 -1.99 1.70 14.52
CA GLN A 132 -1.36 2.36 13.37
C GLN A 132 0.04 1.82 13.12
N ILE A 133 0.91 1.84 14.13
CA ILE A 133 2.29 1.34 14.03
C ILE A 133 2.29 -0.12 13.57
N SER A 134 1.44 -0.97 14.15
CA SER A 134 1.33 -2.38 13.75
C SER A 134 0.90 -2.54 12.29
N SER A 135 -0.03 -1.74 11.80
CA SER A 135 -0.50 -1.77 10.42
C SER A 135 0.59 -1.30 9.45
N GLU A 136 1.22 -0.16 9.73
CA GLU A 136 2.26 0.41 8.89
C GLU A 136 3.52 -0.46 8.83
N MET A 137 4.00 -0.95 9.99
CA MET A 137 5.17 -1.83 10.05
C MET A 137 4.95 -3.13 9.30
N THR A 138 3.76 -3.71 9.40
CA THR A 138 3.44 -4.94 8.65
C THR A 138 3.40 -4.68 7.15
N THR A 139 2.73 -3.62 6.72
CA THR A 139 2.66 -3.26 5.29
C THR A 139 4.04 -2.94 4.73
N ALA A 140 4.83 -2.11 5.44
CA ALA A 140 6.18 -1.76 5.03
C ALA A 140 7.11 -2.99 4.96
N SER A 141 7.07 -3.88 5.95
CA SER A 141 7.92 -5.09 5.97
C SER A 141 7.57 -6.05 4.82
N LEU A 142 6.29 -6.24 4.53
CA LEU A 142 5.84 -7.08 3.42
C LEU A 142 6.24 -6.52 2.05
N LEU A 143 6.06 -5.20 1.86
CA LEU A 143 6.49 -4.53 0.63
C LEU A 143 8.01 -4.61 0.45
N THR A 144 8.77 -4.28 1.50
CA THR A 144 10.24 -4.35 1.46
C THR A 144 10.71 -5.76 1.18
N THR A 145 10.10 -6.78 1.78
CA THR A 145 10.43 -8.18 1.49
C THR A 145 10.18 -8.51 0.03
N GLY A 146 9.01 -8.14 -0.52
CA GLY A 146 8.72 -8.34 -1.95
C GLY A 146 9.72 -7.64 -2.87
N GLN A 147 10.11 -6.41 -2.54
CA GLN A 147 11.12 -5.65 -3.31
C GLN A 147 12.53 -6.26 -3.18
N MET A 148 12.90 -6.81 -2.02
CA MET A 148 14.15 -7.55 -1.87
C MET A 148 14.19 -8.80 -2.75
N PHE A 149 13.08 -9.55 -2.81
CA PHE A 149 12.98 -10.69 -3.73
C PHE A 149 13.13 -10.28 -5.19
N LEU A 150 12.55 -9.16 -5.62
CA LEU A 150 12.75 -8.64 -6.97
C LEU A 150 14.24 -8.47 -7.31
N ARG A 151 15.03 -7.95 -6.39
CA ARG A 151 16.47 -7.72 -6.61
C ARG A 151 17.28 -9.01 -6.76
N LEU A 152 16.78 -10.16 -6.28
CA LEU A 152 17.40 -11.46 -6.54
C LEU A 152 17.39 -11.83 -8.03
N GLY A 153 16.44 -11.28 -8.81
CA GLY A 153 16.43 -11.44 -10.26
C GLY A 153 17.70 -10.93 -10.93
N LEU A 154 18.29 -9.83 -10.44
CA LEU A 154 19.57 -9.37 -10.96
C LEU A 154 20.71 -10.35 -10.65
N ALA A 155 20.73 -10.93 -9.46
CA ALA A 155 21.73 -11.93 -9.09
C ALA A 155 21.65 -13.17 -10.01
N THR A 156 20.43 -13.64 -10.33
CA THR A 156 20.27 -14.75 -11.27
C THR A 156 20.69 -14.41 -12.70
N VAL A 157 20.44 -13.16 -13.15
CA VAL A 157 20.94 -12.69 -14.45
C VAL A 157 22.48 -12.64 -14.47
N ILE A 158 23.13 -12.22 -13.40
CA ILE A 158 24.58 -12.20 -13.31
C ILE A 158 25.15 -13.62 -13.44
N VAL A 159 24.57 -14.60 -12.77
CA VAL A 159 25.02 -15.99 -12.84
C VAL A 159 24.80 -16.58 -14.25
N VAL A 160 23.59 -16.44 -14.80
CA VAL A 160 23.25 -16.96 -16.13
C VAL A 160 24.03 -16.24 -17.22
N GLY A 161 24.11 -14.91 -17.15
CA GLY A 161 24.84 -14.10 -18.13
C GLY A 161 26.34 -14.40 -18.15
N ASN A 162 26.97 -14.58 -16.97
CA ASN A 162 28.37 -14.99 -16.88
C ASN A 162 28.60 -16.36 -17.52
N SER A 163 27.69 -17.31 -17.30
CA SER A 163 27.75 -18.64 -17.96
C SER A 163 27.68 -18.52 -19.49
N LEU A 164 26.79 -17.67 -20.02
CA LEU A 164 26.63 -17.45 -21.46
C LEU A 164 27.84 -16.72 -22.10
N VAL A 165 28.49 -15.85 -21.37
CA VAL A 165 29.72 -15.20 -21.84
C VAL A 165 30.87 -16.17 -21.87
N VAL A 166 31.01 -17.06 -20.88
CA VAL A 166 32.07 -18.08 -20.84
C VAL A 166 31.85 -19.14 -21.92
N SER A 167 30.60 -19.51 -22.22
CA SER A 167 30.27 -20.44 -23.33
C SER A 167 30.47 -19.81 -24.74
N GLY A 168 30.65 -18.49 -24.82
CA GLY A 168 30.80 -17.78 -26.09
C GLY A 168 29.49 -17.46 -26.80
N ASP A 169 28.33 -17.77 -26.20
CA ASP A 169 27.00 -17.53 -26.79
C ASP A 169 26.59 -16.06 -26.73
N THR A 170 27.22 -15.27 -25.89
CA THR A 170 26.91 -13.83 -25.71
C THR A 170 28.19 -13.03 -25.58
N SER A 171 28.24 -11.85 -26.25
CA SER A 171 29.40 -10.96 -26.11
C SER A 171 29.38 -10.25 -24.74
N LEU A 172 30.55 -9.93 -24.20
CA LEU A 172 30.69 -9.18 -22.96
C LEU A 172 29.96 -7.82 -23.03
N PHE A 173 29.99 -7.17 -24.20
CA PHE A 173 29.31 -5.90 -24.43
C PHE A 173 27.79 -6.05 -24.30
N THR A 174 27.22 -7.08 -24.91
CA THR A 174 25.79 -7.43 -24.84
C THR A 174 25.36 -7.72 -23.38
N TYR A 175 26.22 -8.44 -22.64
CA TYR A 175 25.97 -8.75 -21.24
C TYR A 175 25.92 -7.48 -20.35
N ILE A 176 26.87 -6.55 -20.52
CA ILE A 176 26.89 -5.29 -19.76
C ILE A 176 25.66 -4.43 -20.11
N LEU A 177 25.32 -4.31 -21.39
CA LEU A 177 24.13 -3.59 -21.82
C LEU A 177 22.85 -4.18 -21.20
N PHE A 178 22.76 -5.51 -21.18
CA PHE A 178 21.62 -6.20 -20.56
C PHE A 178 21.53 -5.91 -19.06
N LEU A 179 22.65 -5.91 -18.33
CA LEU A 179 22.67 -5.59 -16.90
C LEU A 179 22.19 -4.16 -16.61
N ILE A 180 22.63 -3.19 -17.45
CA ILE A 180 22.18 -1.79 -17.33
C ILE A 180 20.67 -1.70 -17.58
N ALA A 181 20.18 -2.32 -18.63
CA ALA A 181 18.75 -2.31 -18.95
C ALA A 181 17.91 -3.06 -17.88
N ALA A 182 18.40 -4.20 -17.39
CA ALA A 182 17.78 -4.97 -16.32
C ALA A 182 17.69 -4.18 -15.02
N SER A 183 18.72 -3.41 -14.66
CA SER A 183 18.69 -2.58 -13.46
C SER A 183 17.61 -1.51 -13.50
N ARG A 184 17.24 -1.02 -14.69
CA ARG A 184 16.16 -0.04 -14.89
C ARG A 184 14.76 -0.62 -14.76
N LEU A 185 14.61 -1.93 -14.81
CA LEU A 185 13.33 -2.62 -14.68
C LEU A 185 12.78 -2.59 -13.24
N TYR A 186 13.69 -2.52 -12.25
CA TYR A 186 13.27 -2.62 -10.83
C TYR A 186 12.47 -1.42 -10.34
N ASP A 187 12.78 -0.22 -10.79
CA ASP A 187 12.09 1.00 -10.35
C ASP A 187 10.60 0.99 -10.72
N PRO A 188 10.21 0.78 -12.00
CA PRO A 188 8.80 0.71 -12.36
C PRO A 188 8.10 -0.52 -11.75
N LEU A 189 8.82 -1.65 -11.60
CA LEU A 189 8.25 -2.87 -11.01
C LEU A 189 7.98 -2.70 -9.51
N SER A 190 8.91 -2.09 -8.79
CA SER A 190 8.76 -1.73 -7.38
C SER A 190 7.63 -0.71 -7.18
N GLY A 191 7.56 0.30 -8.07
CA GLY A 191 6.47 1.27 -8.11
C GLY A 191 5.10 0.62 -8.33
N ALA A 192 5.01 -0.33 -9.27
CA ALA A 192 3.77 -1.08 -9.51
C ALA A 192 3.33 -1.88 -8.28
N MET A 193 4.26 -2.49 -7.54
CA MET A 193 3.97 -3.21 -6.28
C MET A 193 3.45 -2.26 -5.20
N SER A 194 4.07 -1.10 -5.02
CA SER A 194 3.66 -0.10 -4.02
C SER A 194 2.28 0.46 -4.37
N ASN A 195 2.05 0.84 -5.62
CA ASN A 195 0.77 1.35 -6.09
C ASN A 195 -0.35 0.30 -5.97
N MET A 196 -0.04 -0.98 -6.20
CA MET A 196 -1.01 -2.06 -6.02
C MET A 196 -1.41 -2.22 -4.55
N ALA A 197 -0.47 -2.11 -3.61
CA ALA A 197 -0.77 -2.16 -2.19
C ALA A 197 -1.63 -0.96 -1.74
N GLU A 198 -1.38 0.23 -2.27
CA GLU A 198 -2.18 1.42 -2.03
C GLU A 198 -3.61 1.28 -2.61
N LEU A 199 -3.76 0.75 -3.82
CA LEU A 199 -5.07 0.46 -4.42
C LEU A 199 -5.89 -0.53 -3.59
N PHE A 200 -5.25 -1.51 -2.94
CA PHE A 200 -5.95 -2.41 -2.01
C PHE A 200 -6.47 -1.68 -0.78
N SER A 201 -5.74 -0.71 -0.26
CA SER A 201 -6.16 0.14 0.86
C SER A 201 -7.38 0.99 0.47
N VAL A 202 -7.35 1.61 -0.71
CA VAL A 202 -8.46 2.43 -1.23
C VAL A 202 -9.71 1.57 -1.50
N GLN A 203 -9.55 0.34 -2.00
CA GLN A 203 -10.69 -0.56 -2.21
C GLN A 203 -11.44 -0.89 -0.93
N LEU A 204 -10.76 -0.93 0.22
CA LEU A 204 -11.39 -1.09 1.53
C LEU A 204 -12.29 0.10 1.87
N GLN A 205 -11.84 1.32 1.58
CA GLN A 205 -12.61 2.55 1.77
C GLN A 205 -13.84 2.57 0.86
N VAL A 206 -13.70 2.17 -0.41
CA VAL A 206 -14.82 2.05 -1.38
C VAL A 206 -15.90 1.08 -0.91
N ASN A 207 -15.50 -0.08 -0.37
CA ASN A 207 -16.48 -1.05 0.12
C ASN A 207 -17.29 -0.49 1.30
N ARG A 208 -16.68 0.36 2.11
CA ARG A 208 -17.33 1.07 3.19
C ARG A 208 -18.38 2.07 2.67
N PHE A 209 -18.08 2.79 1.58
CA PHE A 209 -19.05 3.67 0.91
C PHE A 209 -20.27 2.94 0.36
N LYS A 210 -20.14 1.68 -0.01
CA LYS A 210 -21.25 0.87 -0.51
C LYS A 210 -22.18 0.34 0.60
N GLU A 211 -21.67 0.26 1.82
CA GLU A 211 -22.45 -0.15 3.01
C GLU A 211 -23.18 1.03 3.66
N ILE A 212 -22.89 2.24 3.20
CA ILE A 212 -23.55 3.49 3.57
C ILE A 212 -24.69 3.80 2.61
#